data_e7d3efa08dfb6891ad11d513ab559c03
#
_entry.id   e7d3efa08dfb6891ad11d513ab559c03
#
_cell.length_a   1.000
_cell.length_b   1.000
_cell.length_c   1.000
_cell.angle_alpha   90.00
_cell.angle_beta   90.00
_cell.angle_gamma   90.00
#
_symmetry.space_group_name_H-M   'P 1'
#
loop_
_entity.id
_entity.type
_entity.pdbx_description
1 polymer ?
#
loop_
_entity_poly.entity_id
_entity_poly.type
_entity_poly.pdbx_seq_one_letter_code
_entity_poly.pdbx_strand_id
1 'polypeptide(L)'
;MVKGIYHINVNVTNFERSLAFYELLGFKIARDLGEVGNKYLERGLRMPHPVGRAALLQAGEDKRSTRIDLIEWKSPKAEGKPYPHLWNVGMVRIALVTEHLQELCDKVEAANMPGVEFFSEPQVIPKRDGKGSDSFICFTDPDGTVVELIQFG
;
A
#
# COMPACT_ATOMS: atom_id res chain seq x y z
N MET A 1 -5.06 -15.94 20.93
CA MET A 1 -3.96 -15.89 19.96
C MET A 1 -4.40 -15.14 18.71
N VAL A 2 -3.51 -14.33 18.13
CA VAL A 2 -3.75 -13.63 16.85
C VAL A 2 -3.93 -14.67 15.74
N LYS A 3 -4.88 -14.43 14.81
CA LYS A 3 -5.19 -15.36 13.70
C LYS A 3 -4.63 -14.92 12.35
N GLY A 4 -4.19 -13.67 12.23
CA GLY A 4 -3.66 -13.10 10.99
C GLY A 4 -3.70 -11.58 10.99
N ILE A 5 -3.26 -10.97 9.88
CA ILE A 5 -3.36 -9.53 9.64
C ILE A 5 -4.66 -9.29 8.89
N TYR A 6 -5.54 -8.50 9.46
CA TYR A 6 -6.83 -8.14 8.84
C TYR A 6 -6.65 -7.07 7.77
N HIS A 7 -5.98 -5.97 8.12
CA HIS A 7 -5.63 -4.93 7.18
C HIS A 7 -4.31 -4.22 7.58
N ILE A 8 -3.75 -3.53 6.62
CA ILE A 8 -2.68 -2.54 6.79
C ILE A 8 -3.28 -1.18 6.51
N ASN A 9 -3.14 -0.25 7.44
CA ASN A 9 -3.69 1.09 7.29
C ASN A 9 -2.72 1.99 6.53
N VAL A 10 -3.19 2.63 5.47
CA VAL A 10 -2.44 3.58 4.65
C VAL A 10 -3.18 4.91 4.65
N ASN A 11 -2.61 5.90 5.32
CA ASN A 11 -3.11 7.26 5.30
C ASN A 11 -2.63 7.98 4.03
N VAL A 12 -3.55 8.64 3.34
CA VAL A 12 -3.25 9.34 2.08
C VAL A 12 -3.76 10.77 2.11
N THR A 13 -3.21 11.63 1.26
CA THR A 13 -3.62 13.03 1.15
C THR A 13 -4.73 13.25 0.12
N ASN A 14 -4.98 12.28 -0.75
CA ASN A 14 -6.07 12.29 -1.73
C ASN A 14 -6.52 10.86 -2.02
N PHE A 15 -7.72 10.53 -1.57
CA PHE A 15 -8.27 9.18 -1.65
C PHE A 15 -8.37 8.67 -3.09
N GLU A 16 -8.96 9.46 -4.00
CA GLU A 16 -9.21 9.02 -5.38
C GLU A 16 -7.90 8.82 -6.17
N ARG A 17 -6.92 9.69 -5.97
CA ARG A 17 -5.60 9.55 -6.58
C ARG A 17 -4.90 8.28 -6.10
N SER A 18 -4.93 8.02 -4.81
CA SER A 18 -4.27 6.84 -4.24
C SER A 18 -5.03 5.56 -4.56
N LEU A 19 -6.38 5.60 -4.60
CA LEU A 19 -7.18 4.48 -5.08
C LEU A 19 -6.78 4.09 -6.51
N ALA A 20 -6.71 5.06 -7.43
CA ALA A 20 -6.29 4.81 -8.81
C ALA A 20 -4.90 4.17 -8.89
N PHE A 21 -3.96 4.57 -8.03
CA PHE A 21 -2.64 3.94 -7.95
C PHE A 21 -2.73 2.47 -7.53
N TYR A 22 -3.45 2.14 -6.45
CA TYR A 22 -3.59 0.75 -6.00
C TYR A 22 -4.40 -0.09 -6.99
N GLU A 23 -5.32 0.49 -7.75
CA GLU A 23 -6.04 -0.20 -8.84
C GLU A 23 -5.11 -0.60 -9.99
N LEU A 24 -4.07 0.20 -10.32
CA LEU A 24 -3.03 -0.21 -11.28
C LEU A 24 -2.32 -1.50 -10.86
N LEU A 25 -2.16 -1.70 -9.54
CA LEU A 25 -1.55 -2.90 -8.96
C LEU A 25 -2.52 -4.08 -8.81
N GLY A 26 -3.76 -3.93 -9.27
CA GLY A 26 -4.78 -4.98 -9.25
C GLY A 26 -5.64 -5.02 -7.98
N PHE A 27 -5.54 -4.03 -7.10
CA PHE A 27 -6.47 -3.91 -5.98
C PHE A 27 -7.84 -3.46 -6.46
N LYS A 28 -8.88 -3.89 -5.73
CA LYS A 28 -10.27 -3.46 -5.92
C LYS A 28 -10.86 -3.11 -4.56
N ILE A 29 -11.86 -2.24 -4.54
CA ILE A 29 -12.63 -1.98 -3.32
C ILE A 29 -13.39 -3.26 -2.95
N ALA A 30 -12.97 -3.90 -1.86
CA ALA A 30 -13.69 -5.03 -1.25
C ALA A 30 -14.84 -4.54 -0.37
N ARG A 31 -14.67 -3.39 0.27
CA ARG A 31 -15.71 -2.73 1.07
C ARG A 31 -15.49 -1.22 1.08
N ASP A 32 -16.44 -0.49 0.56
CA ASP A 32 -16.48 0.96 0.71
C ASP A 32 -17.03 1.30 2.10
N LEU A 33 -16.24 2.03 2.88
CA LEU A 33 -16.63 2.49 4.23
C LEU A 33 -17.26 3.89 4.17
N GLY A 34 -17.11 4.60 3.04
CA GLY A 34 -17.62 5.95 2.88
C GLY A 34 -16.95 6.95 3.82
N GLU A 35 -17.73 7.84 4.39
CA GLU A 35 -17.25 8.74 5.44
C GLU A 35 -17.16 7.99 6.77
N VAL A 36 -15.99 8.07 7.40
CA VAL A 36 -15.70 7.45 8.70
C VAL A 36 -15.39 8.53 9.73
N GLY A 37 -15.89 8.31 10.95
CA GLY A 37 -15.66 9.20 12.08
C GLY A 37 -16.76 9.09 13.11
N ASN A 38 -16.39 8.87 14.36
CA ASN A 38 -17.34 8.82 15.49
C ASN A 38 -16.59 8.85 16.82
N LYS A 39 -17.33 8.99 17.93
CA LYS A 39 -16.77 9.02 19.29
C LYS A 39 -15.95 7.77 19.69
N TYR A 40 -16.20 6.63 19.09
CA TYR A 40 -15.46 5.40 19.38
C TYR A 40 -14.09 5.42 18.69
N LEU A 41 -14.01 5.89 17.44
CA LEU A 41 -12.75 6.12 16.74
C LEU A 41 -11.94 7.24 17.41
N GLU A 42 -12.60 8.32 17.83
CA GLU A 42 -11.97 9.41 18.58
C GLU A 42 -11.22 8.88 19.80
N ARG A 43 -11.87 8.05 20.60
CA ARG A 43 -11.26 7.46 21.80
C ARG A 43 -10.24 6.37 21.48
N GLY A 44 -10.58 5.46 20.57
CA GLY A 44 -9.74 4.30 20.24
C GLY A 44 -8.46 4.67 19.51
N LEU A 45 -8.51 5.68 18.66
CA LEU A 45 -7.36 6.18 17.89
C LEU A 45 -6.66 7.38 18.54
N ARG A 46 -7.18 7.91 19.65
CA ARG A 46 -6.72 9.16 20.28
C ARG A 46 -6.67 10.32 19.28
N MET A 47 -7.67 10.40 18.43
CA MET A 47 -7.74 11.35 17.32
C MET A 47 -8.91 12.32 17.56
N PRO A 48 -8.67 13.64 17.70
CA PRO A 48 -9.73 14.58 18.00
C PRO A 48 -10.67 14.76 16.79
N HIS A 49 -11.97 14.55 17.00
CA HIS A 49 -13.03 14.75 16.00
C HIS A 49 -12.70 14.15 14.62
N PRO A 50 -12.45 12.82 14.55
CA PRO A 50 -12.03 12.19 13.30
C PRO A 50 -13.13 12.24 12.25
N VAL A 51 -12.74 12.68 11.04
CA VAL A 51 -13.57 12.62 9.83
C VAL A 51 -12.65 12.20 8.68
N GLY A 52 -12.99 11.16 7.97
CA GLY A 52 -12.19 10.66 6.85
C GLY A 52 -13.03 9.99 5.78
N ARG A 53 -12.42 9.77 4.62
CA ARG A 53 -12.91 8.91 3.54
C ARG A 53 -12.11 7.63 3.53
N ALA A 54 -12.75 6.47 3.63
CA ALA A 54 -12.06 5.19 3.73
C ALA A 54 -12.67 4.09 2.88
N ALA A 55 -11.83 3.12 2.47
CA ALA A 55 -12.25 1.88 1.86
C ALA A 55 -11.24 0.76 2.15
N LEU A 56 -11.72 -0.47 2.27
CA LEU A 56 -10.88 -1.66 2.32
C LEU A 56 -10.62 -2.15 0.89
N LEU A 57 -9.36 -2.15 0.49
CA LEU A 57 -8.91 -2.64 -0.80
C LEU A 57 -8.38 -4.06 -0.66
N GLN A 58 -8.59 -4.89 -1.67
CA GLN A 58 -8.14 -6.28 -1.71
C GLN A 58 -7.56 -6.60 -3.08
N ALA A 59 -6.42 -7.27 -3.11
CA ALA A 59 -5.87 -7.88 -4.30
C ALA A 59 -6.30 -9.35 -4.39
N GLY A 60 -6.61 -9.81 -5.61
CA GLY A 60 -7.04 -11.20 -5.85
C GLY A 60 -8.41 -11.53 -5.27
N GLU A 61 -8.76 -12.83 -5.33
CA GLU A 61 -10.10 -13.34 -4.97
C GLU A 61 -10.16 -14.01 -3.58
N ASP A 62 -9.02 -14.21 -2.90
CA ASP A 62 -9.02 -14.83 -1.56
C ASP A 62 -9.52 -13.84 -0.51
N LYS A 63 -10.72 -14.09 0.00
CA LYS A 63 -11.36 -13.27 1.05
C LYS A 63 -10.57 -13.19 2.35
N ARG A 64 -9.57 -14.06 2.54
CA ARG A 64 -8.68 -14.09 3.72
C ARG A 64 -7.40 -13.28 3.51
N SER A 65 -7.14 -12.81 2.29
CA SER A 65 -5.96 -11.98 2.03
C SER A 65 -5.99 -10.70 2.86
N THR A 66 -4.81 -10.25 3.26
CA THR A 66 -4.65 -8.97 3.97
C THR A 66 -5.11 -7.83 3.07
N ARG A 67 -5.90 -6.92 3.63
CA ARG A 67 -6.42 -5.75 2.92
C ARG A 67 -5.57 -4.52 3.20
N ILE A 68 -5.66 -3.55 2.30
CA ILE A 68 -5.24 -2.18 2.58
C ILE A 68 -6.47 -1.41 3.05
N ASP A 69 -6.40 -0.80 4.23
CA ASP A 69 -7.37 0.18 4.70
C ASP A 69 -6.87 1.56 4.28
N LEU A 70 -7.37 2.01 3.12
CA LEU A 70 -6.98 3.29 2.51
C LEU A 70 -7.84 4.40 3.10
N ILE A 71 -7.20 5.39 3.74
CA ILE A 71 -7.92 6.47 4.41
C ILE A 71 -7.32 7.83 4.05
N GLU A 72 -8.18 8.75 3.62
CA GLU A 72 -7.91 10.18 3.60
C GLU A 72 -8.58 10.82 4.82
N TRP A 73 -7.80 11.25 5.81
CA TRP A 73 -8.31 12.01 6.94
C TRP A 73 -8.54 13.47 6.55
N LYS A 74 -9.77 13.95 6.75
CA LYS A 74 -10.19 15.34 6.53
C LYS A 74 -10.06 16.16 7.82
N SER A 75 -10.27 15.50 8.97
CA SER A 75 -10.10 16.05 10.31
C SER A 75 -9.62 14.94 11.26
N PRO A 76 -8.51 15.11 12.00
CA PRO A 76 -7.44 16.04 11.61
C PRO A 76 -6.85 15.61 10.26
N LYS A 77 -6.33 16.57 9.48
CA LYS A 77 -5.64 16.21 8.22
C LYS A 77 -4.42 15.37 8.49
N ALA A 78 -4.13 14.43 7.57
CA ALA A 78 -2.90 13.67 7.61
C ALA A 78 -1.68 14.60 7.55
N GLU A 79 -0.71 14.35 8.42
CA GLU A 79 0.51 15.16 8.56
C GLU A 79 1.75 14.30 8.38
N GLY A 80 2.86 14.96 8.03
CA GLY A 80 4.16 14.32 7.89
C GLY A 80 4.36 13.64 6.54
N LYS A 81 5.34 12.75 6.53
CA LYS A 81 5.74 11.93 5.38
C LYS A 81 6.11 10.54 5.87
N PRO A 82 6.04 9.52 5.02
CA PRO A 82 6.61 8.21 5.32
C PRO A 82 8.10 8.30 5.68
N TYR A 83 8.63 7.26 6.32
CA TYR A 83 10.05 7.21 6.68
C TYR A 83 10.95 7.43 5.46
N PRO A 84 12.00 8.27 5.57
CA PRO A 84 12.87 8.59 4.45
C PRO A 84 13.76 7.44 4.00
N HIS A 85 13.94 6.42 4.86
CA HIS A 85 14.82 5.29 4.58
C HIS A 85 14.19 3.97 4.97
N LEU A 86 14.42 2.92 4.16
CA LEU A 86 13.92 1.57 4.44
C LEU A 86 14.59 0.88 5.65
N TRP A 87 15.63 1.47 6.23
CA TRP A 87 16.25 1.01 7.48
C TRP A 87 15.77 1.77 8.73
N ASN A 88 14.77 2.63 8.62
CA ASN A 88 14.14 3.22 9.81
C ASN A 88 13.40 2.16 10.62
N VAL A 89 13.35 2.34 11.94
CA VAL A 89 12.56 1.46 12.82
C VAL A 89 11.07 1.68 12.57
N GLY A 90 10.32 0.61 12.37
CA GLY A 90 8.88 0.65 12.13
C GLY A 90 8.49 -0.05 10.83
N MET A 91 7.25 0.15 10.39
CA MET A 91 6.78 -0.35 9.11
C MET A 91 7.23 0.60 8.01
N VAL A 92 8.12 0.14 7.13
CA VAL A 92 8.78 0.99 6.12
C VAL A 92 8.34 0.68 4.70
N ARG A 93 7.75 -0.49 4.44
CA ARG A 93 7.20 -0.85 3.12
C ARG A 93 6.13 -1.93 3.21
N ILE A 94 5.35 -2.05 2.15
CA ILE A 94 4.37 -3.11 1.94
C ILE A 94 4.86 -3.96 0.77
N ALA A 95 5.14 -5.25 1.00
CA ALA A 95 5.55 -6.17 -0.05
C ALA A 95 4.33 -6.91 -0.62
N LEU A 96 4.18 -6.88 -1.93
CA LEU A 96 3.11 -7.48 -2.70
C LEU A 96 3.67 -8.56 -3.62
N VAL A 97 3.07 -9.74 -3.61
CA VAL A 97 3.47 -10.85 -4.49
C VAL A 97 2.76 -10.73 -5.83
N THR A 98 3.49 -10.94 -6.91
CA THR A 98 2.97 -10.96 -8.28
C THR A 98 3.67 -12.02 -9.13
N GLU A 99 3.01 -12.47 -10.19
CA GLU A 99 3.59 -13.25 -11.29
C GLU A 99 3.89 -12.39 -12.52
N HIS A 100 3.57 -11.08 -12.46
CA HIS A 100 3.63 -10.13 -13.58
C HIS A 100 4.41 -8.86 -13.22
N LEU A 101 5.58 -9.00 -12.57
CA LEU A 101 6.33 -7.87 -12.03
C LEU A 101 6.62 -6.80 -13.10
N GLN A 102 7.19 -7.19 -14.26
CA GLN A 102 7.53 -6.23 -15.30
C GLN A 102 6.29 -5.53 -15.88
N GLU A 103 5.22 -6.28 -16.14
CA GLU A 103 3.96 -5.71 -16.65
C GLU A 103 3.38 -4.66 -15.70
N LEU A 104 3.44 -4.91 -14.39
CA LEU A 104 2.98 -3.94 -13.38
C LEU A 104 3.88 -2.72 -13.32
N CYS A 105 5.20 -2.88 -13.42
CA CYS A 105 6.13 -1.75 -13.52
C CYS A 105 5.80 -0.87 -14.73
N ASP A 106 5.62 -1.48 -15.89
CA ASP A 106 5.30 -0.77 -17.13
C ASP A 106 3.98 0.00 -17.02
N LYS A 107 2.97 -0.57 -16.38
CA LYS A 107 1.68 0.09 -16.12
C LYS A 107 1.82 1.30 -15.18
N VAL A 108 2.57 1.14 -14.10
CA VAL A 108 2.79 2.22 -13.13
C VAL A 108 3.60 3.35 -13.77
N GLU A 109 4.64 3.03 -14.54
CA GLU A 109 5.45 4.00 -15.26
C GLU A 109 4.64 4.74 -16.32
N ALA A 110 3.84 4.01 -17.12
CA ALA A 110 2.97 4.61 -18.15
C ALA A 110 1.90 5.53 -17.57
N ALA A 111 1.41 5.25 -16.37
CA ALA A 111 0.45 6.11 -15.68
C ALA A 111 1.04 7.45 -15.26
N ASN A 112 2.38 7.56 -15.13
CA ASN A 112 3.13 8.78 -14.83
C ASN A 112 2.49 9.63 -13.71
N MET A 113 2.11 8.96 -12.62
CA MET A 113 1.39 9.62 -11.52
C MET A 113 2.36 10.49 -10.69
N PRO A 114 2.03 11.75 -10.41
CA PRO A 114 2.85 12.59 -9.56
C PRO A 114 3.09 11.98 -8.18
N GLY A 115 4.35 12.02 -7.71
CA GLY A 115 4.76 11.48 -6.41
C GLY A 115 5.18 10.01 -6.44
N VAL A 116 4.94 9.30 -7.53
CA VAL A 116 5.41 7.92 -7.71
C VAL A 116 6.86 7.93 -8.20
N GLU A 117 7.75 7.29 -7.46
CA GLU A 117 9.19 7.19 -7.77
C GLU A 117 9.66 5.75 -7.66
N PHE A 118 10.30 5.24 -8.71
CA PHE A 118 11.00 3.97 -8.67
C PHE A 118 12.38 4.15 -8.03
N PHE A 119 12.77 3.20 -7.17
CA PHE A 119 14.09 3.25 -6.50
C PHE A 119 15.21 2.74 -7.42
N SER A 120 14.89 1.81 -8.31
CA SER A 120 15.77 1.22 -9.29
C SER A 120 14.95 0.51 -10.38
N GLU A 121 15.63 -0.07 -11.36
CA GLU A 121 15.07 -1.15 -12.17
C GLU A 121 14.84 -2.42 -11.32
N PRO A 122 14.05 -3.40 -11.81
CA PRO A 122 13.87 -4.68 -11.13
C PRO A 122 15.19 -5.36 -10.81
N GLN A 123 15.35 -5.79 -9.56
CA GLN A 123 16.53 -6.51 -9.07
C GLN A 123 16.26 -8.01 -9.06
N VAL A 124 17.25 -8.79 -9.42
CA VAL A 124 17.18 -10.24 -9.45
C VAL A 124 18.10 -10.82 -8.38
N ILE A 125 17.55 -11.62 -7.47
CA ILE A 125 18.29 -12.26 -6.39
C ILE A 125 18.38 -13.76 -6.67
N PRO A 126 19.59 -14.30 -6.94
CA PRO A 126 19.78 -15.75 -7.07
C PRO A 126 19.39 -16.47 -5.78
N LYS A 127 18.65 -17.56 -5.89
CA LYS A 127 18.34 -18.39 -4.72
C LYS A 127 19.60 -19.07 -4.19
N ARG A 128 19.66 -19.28 -2.89
CA ARG A 128 20.81 -19.87 -2.20
C ARG A 128 21.13 -21.29 -2.64
N ASP A 129 20.13 -22.04 -3.10
CA ASP A 129 20.30 -23.40 -3.62
C ASP A 129 20.73 -23.45 -5.09
N GLY A 130 20.92 -22.29 -5.73
CA GLY A 130 21.31 -22.15 -7.13
C GLY A 130 20.21 -22.53 -8.13
N LYS A 131 18.98 -22.75 -7.68
CA LYS A 131 17.86 -23.16 -8.54
C LYS A 131 16.85 -22.03 -8.73
N GLY A 132 17.14 -21.11 -9.62
CA GLY A 132 16.28 -20.00 -9.95
C GLY A 132 16.65 -18.71 -9.21
N SER A 133 15.78 -17.73 -9.34
CA SER A 133 15.95 -16.39 -8.75
C SER A 133 14.61 -15.80 -8.42
N ASP A 134 14.59 -14.94 -7.41
CA ASP A 134 13.45 -14.08 -7.12
C ASP A 134 13.72 -12.69 -7.69
N SER A 135 12.69 -11.97 -8.07
CA SER A 135 12.82 -10.59 -8.56
C SER A 135 12.00 -9.65 -7.67
N PHE A 136 12.52 -8.46 -7.44
CA PHE A 136 11.79 -7.44 -6.70
C PHE A 136 12.09 -6.03 -7.20
N ILE A 137 11.22 -5.10 -6.88
CA ILE A 137 11.39 -3.67 -7.12
C ILE A 137 10.66 -2.89 -6.04
N CYS A 138 11.22 -1.76 -5.63
CA CYS A 138 10.57 -0.82 -4.73
C CYS A 138 10.26 0.48 -5.46
N PHE A 139 9.10 1.04 -5.17
CA PHE A 139 8.67 2.37 -5.63
C PHE A 139 7.70 2.96 -4.61
N THR A 140 7.39 4.24 -4.74
CA THR A 140 6.46 4.90 -3.83
C THR A 140 5.04 4.94 -4.39
N ASP A 141 4.05 4.97 -3.50
CA ASP A 141 2.72 5.46 -3.85
C ASP A 141 2.77 7.01 -4.00
N PRO A 142 1.67 7.67 -4.43
CA PRO A 142 1.67 9.13 -4.63
C PRO A 142 1.97 9.99 -3.38
N ASP A 143 1.89 9.42 -2.19
CA ASP A 143 2.19 10.11 -0.92
C ASP A 143 3.55 9.69 -0.32
N GLY A 144 4.28 8.80 -1.00
CA GLY A 144 5.61 8.36 -0.61
C GLY A 144 5.65 7.06 0.20
N THR A 145 4.52 6.40 0.44
CA THR A 145 4.50 5.06 1.05
C THR A 145 5.20 4.06 0.12
N VAL A 146 6.20 3.35 0.62
CA VAL A 146 6.96 2.42 -0.21
C VAL A 146 6.20 1.12 -0.42
N VAL A 147 6.05 0.76 -1.68
CA VAL A 147 5.51 -0.52 -2.16
C VAL A 147 6.64 -1.32 -2.77
N GLU A 148 6.72 -2.58 -2.43
CA GLU A 148 7.62 -3.55 -3.05
C GLU A 148 6.77 -4.54 -3.86
N LEU A 149 7.12 -4.78 -5.13
CA LEU A 149 6.65 -5.94 -5.86
C LEU A 149 7.70 -7.03 -5.76
N ILE A 150 7.26 -8.26 -5.49
CA ILE A 150 8.12 -9.43 -5.45
C ILE A 150 7.53 -10.54 -6.31
N GLN A 151 8.37 -11.15 -7.14
CA GLN A 151 8.04 -12.30 -7.97
C GLN A 151 8.99 -13.43 -7.64
N PHE A 152 8.44 -14.55 -7.21
CA PHE A 152 9.20 -15.78 -6.94
C PHE A 152 9.41 -16.57 -8.24
N GLY A 153 10.66 -17.00 -8.50
CA GLY A 153 11.04 -17.78 -9.68
C GLY A 153 11.28 -19.26 -9.39
#